data_a037f568043a6ae7ba7ed137af8b9179
#
_entry.id   a037f568043a6ae7ba7ed137af8b9179
#
_cell.length_a   1.000
_cell.length_b   1.000
_cell.length_c   1.000
_cell.angle_alpha   90.00
_cell.angle_beta   90.00
_cell.angle_gamma   90.00
#
_symmetry.space_group_name_H-M   'P 1'
#
loop_
_entity.id
_entity.type
_entity.pdbx_description
1 polymer ?
#
loop_
_entity_poly.entity_id
_entity_poly.type
_entity_poly.pdbx_seq_one_letter_code
_entity_poly.pdbx_strand_id
1 'polypeptide(L)'
;TVTGILLGMQQLLQNIKNGKTIVEDVPVPTPREGQALVKVSASLVSAGTERMVVEFAEKSYLGKARSRPDLVKQTLDKAKREGVMPTVQAVFNRLDQPMALGYSTAGTIVALGKNMQGFKVGQRVACAGSGYATHAEYNVVPRNLLTPLPKNVDFESAAFTTLGAIALHGFRLAEPQLGENVAIIG
;
A
#
# COMPACT_ATOMS: atom_id res chain seq x y z
N THR A 1 23.23 11.03 -14.51
CA THR A 1 23.92 10.65 -13.25
C THR A 1 23.32 11.52 -12.16
N VAL A 2 22.23 11.08 -11.50
CA VAL A 2 21.67 11.76 -10.33
C VAL A 2 22.36 11.14 -9.10
N THR A 3 23.53 11.68 -8.77
CA THR A 3 24.25 11.34 -7.54
C THR A 3 23.94 12.41 -6.48
N GLY A 4 22.67 12.52 -6.12
CA GLY A 4 22.27 13.13 -4.86
C GLY A 4 21.81 11.98 -3.98
N ILE A 5 22.59 11.59 -3.00
CA ILE A 5 22.23 10.59 -2.00
C ILE A 5 21.09 11.21 -1.18
N LEU A 6 19.86 10.86 -1.51
CA LEU A 6 18.72 11.07 -0.62
C LEU A 6 18.94 10.12 0.56
N LEU A 7 19.47 10.64 1.66
CA LEU A 7 19.88 9.83 2.83
C LEU A 7 18.69 9.31 3.63
N GLY A 8 17.52 9.92 3.53
CA GLY A 8 16.32 9.53 4.27
C GLY A 8 15.06 10.07 3.64
N MET A 9 13.93 9.47 4.01
CA MET A 9 12.57 9.90 3.69
C MET A 9 11.65 9.66 4.86
N GLN A 10 10.56 10.39 4.96
CA GLN A 10 9.51 10.13 5.93
C GLN A 10 8.49 9.14 5.41
N GLN A 11 8.09 8.21 6.29
CA GLN A 11 7.06 7.21 6.00
C GLN A 11 6.13 7.02 7.19
N LEU A 12 4.83 6.91 6.91
CA LEU A 12 3.81 6.60 7.91
C LEU A 12 3.75 5.09 8.14
N LEU A 13 4.02 4.68 9.37
CA LEU A 13 4.07 3.28 9.79
C LEU A 13 3.07 2.99 10.91
N GLN A 14 2.43 1.83 10.83
CA GLN A 14 1.55 1.28 11.85
C GLN A 14 2.23 0.11 12.56
N ASN A 15 2.41 0.19 13.86
CA ASN A 15 2.87 -0.94 14.65
C ASN A 15 1.66 -1.79 15.08
N ILE A 16 1.59 -3.02 14.57
CA ILE A 16 0.46 -3.93 14.81
C ILE A 16 0.46 -4.47 16.26
N LYS A 17 1.61 -4.50 16.93
CA LYS A 17 1.75 -5.02 18.30
C LYS A 17 1.17 -4.07 19.33
N ASN A 18 1.51 -2.79 19.25
CA ASN A 18 1.17 -1.78 20.24
C ASN A 18 0.11 -0.76 19.80
N GLY A 19 -0.36 -0.85 18.55
CA GLY A 19 -1.38 0.04 18.00
C GLY A 19 -0.90 1.45 17.64
N LYS A 20 0.40 1.74 17.76
CA LYS A 20 0.91 3.09 17.48
C LYS A 20 1.11 3.33 15.99
N THR A 21 0.60 4.46 15.52
CA THR A 21 0.91 5.03 14.19
C THR A 21 1.98 6.09 14.36
N ILE A 22 3.07 5.98 13.63
CA ILE A 22 4.24 6.87 13.72
C ILE A 22 4.70 7.32 12.34
N VAL A 23 5.27 8.51 12.26
CA VAL A 23 6.07 8.94 11.11
C VAL A 23 7.52 8.65 11.47
N GLU A 24 8.22 7.92 10.60
CA GLU A 24 9.60 7.48 10.84
C GLU A 24 10.49 7.84 9.66
N ASP A 25 11.72 8.22 9.96
CA ASP A 25 12.76 8.45 8.96
C ASP A 25 13.35 7.11 8.54
N VAL A 26 13.19 6.76 7.26
CA VAL A 26 13.67 5.52 6.68
C VAL A 26 14.54 5.79 5.45
N PRO A 27 15.44 4.87 5.07
CA PRO A 27 16.24 5.03 3.85
C PRO A 27 15.36 5.11 2.61
N VAL A 28 15.71 5.99 1.66
CA VAL A 28 15.04 6.03 0.35
C VAL A 28 15.32 4.72 -0.40
N PRO A 29 14.27 3.98 -0.83
CA PRO A 29 14.45 2.71 -1.50
C PRO A 29 15.00 2.89 -2.93
N THR A 30 15.75 1.90 -3.40
CA THR A 30 16.28 1.88 -4.77
C THR A 30 15.40 1.00 -5.66
N PRO A 31 14.96 1.49 -6.85
CA PRO A 31 14.15 0.70 -7.76
C PRO A 31 14.96 -0.42 -8.39
N ARG A 32 14.42 -1.64 -8.36
CA ARG A 32 14.96 -2.82 -9.04
C ARG A 32 14.44 -2.91 -10.47
N GLU A 33 14.80 -3.96 -11.17
CA GLU A 33 14.28 -4.26 -12.50
C GLU A 33 12.74 -4.30 -12.50
N GLY A 34 12.12 -3.65 -13.51
CA GLY A 34 10.66 -3.53 -13.61
C GLY A 34 10.00 -2.58 -12.61
N GLN A 35 10.78 -1.73 -11.91
CA GLN A 35 10.28 -0.80 -10.90
C GLN A 35 10.72 0.64 -11.18
N ALA A 36 9.91 1.60 -10.73
CA ALA A 36 10.25 3.02 -10.72
C ALA A 36 10.26 3.55 -9.28
N LEU A 37 11.16 4.51 -9.01
CA LEU A 37 11.12 5.34 -7.82
C LEU A 37 10.28 6.57 -8.14
N VAL A 38 9.21 6.77 -7.39
CA VAL A 38 8.27 7.88 -7.54
C VAL A 38 8.38 8.80 -6.33
N LYS A 39 8.66 10.09 -6.56
CA LYS A 39 8.49 11.13 -5.55
C LYS A 39 7.00 11.41 -5.43
N VAL A 40 6.42 11.14 -4.28
CA VAL A 40 4.98 11.28 -4.02
C VAL A 40 4.63 12.76 -3.88
N SER A 41 3.56 13.17 -4.54
CA SER A 41 2.99 14.52 -4.44
C SER A 41 1.65 14.52 -3.69
N ALA A 42 0.88 13.43 -3.83
CA ALA A 42 -0.37 13.23 -3.11
C ALA A 42 -0.57 11.75 -2.79
N SER A 43 -1.15 11.46 -1.63
CA SER A 43 -1.57 10.12 -1.23
C SER A 43 -2.99 10.16 -0.67
N LEU A 44 -3.79 9.15 -0.99
CA LEU A 44 -5.17 9.06 -0.56
C LEU A 44 -5.27 8.22 0.72
N VAL A 45 -5.84 8.81 1.77
CA VAL A 45 -6.22 8.08 2.99
C VAL A 45 -7.58 7.43 2.78
N SER A 46 -7.63 6.10 2.85
CA SER A 46 -8.87 5.33 2.79
C SER A 46 -9.41 5.14 4.21
N ALA A 47 -10.39 5.99 4.58
CA ALA A 47 -10.94 6.01 5.93
C ALA A 47 -11.47 4.63 6.39
N GLY A 48 -12.09 3.84 5.50
CA GLY A 48 -12.57 2.49 5.84
C GLY A 48 -11.45 1.46 6.01
N THR A 49 -10.57 1.34 5.02
CA THR A 49 -9.52 0.31 5.00
C THR A 49 -8.44 0.56 6.05
N GLU A 50 -7.95 1.80 6.14
CA GLU A 50 -6.89 2.14 7.07
C GLU A 50 -7.38 2.16 8.51
N ARG A 51 -8.60 2.66 8.74
CA ARG A 51 -9.25 2.57 10.06
C ARG A 51 -9.35 1.12 10.55
N MET A 52 -9.73 0.16 9.69
CA MET A 52 -9.74 -1.26 10.07
C MET A 52 -8.37 -1.76 10.51
N VAL A 53 -7.30 -1.32 9.84
CA VAL A 53 -5.92 -1.69 10.19
C VAL A 53 -5.53 -1.11 11.55
N VAL A 54 -5.82 0.17 11.78
CA VAL A 54 -5.54 0.85 13.06
C VAL A 54 -6.35 0.21 14.20
N GLU A 55 -7.66 0.05 14.02
CA GLU A 55 -8.52 -0.61 15.03
C GLU A 55 -8.10 -2.05 15.32
N PHE A 56 -7.64 -2.81 14.30
CA PHE A 56 -7.08 -4.13 14.52
C PHE A 56 -5.79 -4.07 15.34
N ALA A 57 -4.91 -3.11 15.03
CA ALA A 57 -3.64 -2.94 15.73
C ALA A 57 -3.83 -2.56 17.23
N GLU A 58 -4.89 -1.81 17.55
CA GLU A 58 -5.24 -1.42 18.93
C GLU A 58 -5.84 -2.56 19.76
N LYS A 59 -6.38 -3.61 19.13
CA LYS A 59 -6.98 -4.74 19.86
C LYS A 59 -5.94 -5.48 20.70
N SER A 60 -6.38 -6.01 21.85
CA SER A 60 -5.61 -6.96 22.64
C SER A 60 -5.27 -8.24 21.84
N TYR A 61 -4.29 -9.01 22.28
CA TYR A 61 -3.93 -10.27 21.58
C TYR A 61 -5.12 -11.24 21.46
N LEU A 62 -5.97 -11.33 22.47
CA LEU A 62 -7.21 -12.12 22.40
C LEU A 62 -8.20 -11.53 21.41
N GLY A 63 -8.32 -10.21 21.35
CA GLY A 63 -9.15 -9.51 20.37
C GLY A 63 -8.66 -9.71 18.94
N LYS A 64 -7.34 -9.66 18.71
CA LYS A 64 -6.70 -9.97 17.42
C LYS A 64 -6.97 -11.42 16.99
N ALA A 65 -6.81 -12.38 17.89
CA ALA A 65 -7.08 -13.79 17.63
C ALA A 65 -8.55 -14.04 17.25
N ARG A 66 -9.50 -13.44 17.99
CA ARG A 66 -10.94 -13.55 17.68
C ARG A 66 -11.32 -12.90 16.35
N SER A 67 -10.64 -11.81 15.97
CA SER A 67 -10.91 -11.10 14.71
C SER A 67 -10.36 -11.83 13.48
N ARG A 68 -9.38 -12.73 13.64
CA ARG A 68 -8.72 -13.46 12.55
C ARG A 68 -8.54 -14.94 12.90
N PRO A 69 -9.66 -15.70 12.98
CA PRO A 69 -9.62 -17.14 13.28
C PRO A 69 -8.88 -17.93 12.22
N ASP A 70 -8.84 -17.45 10.98
CA ASP A 70 -8.04 -17.98 9.86
C ASP A 70 -6.55 -18.02 10.19
N LEU A 71 -6.00 -16.91 10.70
CA LEU A 71 -4.59 -16.82 11.10
C LEU A 71 -4.29 -17.68 12.34
N VAL A 72 -5.23 -17.78 13.28
CA VAL A 72 -5.08 -18.66 14.45
C VAL A 72 -4.95 -20.11 13.99
N LYS A 73 -5.81 -20.58 13.06
CA LYS A 73 -5.74 -21.92 12.51
C LYS A 73 -4.40 -22.17 11.80
N GLN A 74 -3.96 -21.25 10.93
CA GLN A 74 -2.64 -21.34 10.27
C GLN A 74 -1.50 -21.44 11.27
N THR A 75 -1.55 -20.64 12.35
CA THR A 75 -0.55 -20.65 13.42
C THR A 75 -0.52 -21.99 14.17
N LEU A 76 -1.68 -22.56 14.46
CA LEU A 76 -1.79 -23.87 15.09
C LEU A 76 -1.27 -25.00 14.18
N ASP A 77 -1.57 -24.95 12.89
CA ASP A 77 -1.08 -25.92 11.91
C ASP A 77 0.45 -25.79 11.72
N LYS A 78 0.99 -24.58 11.78
CA LYS A 78 2.43 -24.34 11.76
C LYS A 78 3.10 -24.86 13.04
N ALA A 79 2.50 -24.63 14.21
CA ALA A 79 3.02 -25.13 15.48
C ALA A 79 3.08 -26.67 15.56
N LYS A 80 2.13 -27.35 14.90
CA LYS A 80 2.14 -28.85 14.79
C LYS A 80 3.28 -29.35 13.91
N ARG A 81 3.68 -28.58 12.87
CA ARG A 81 4.74 -28.99 11.93
C ARG A 81 6.14 -28.60 12.38
N GLU A 82 6.30 -27.39 12.87
CA GLU A 82 7.61 -26.76 13.15
C GLU A 82 7.92 -26.63 14.65
N GLY A 83 6.95 -26.97 15.51
CA GLY A 83 7.05 -26.82 16.97
C GLY A 83 6.44 -25.51 17.48
N VAL A 84 6.04 -25.52 18.75
CA VAL A 84 5.33 -24.39 19.37
C VAL A 84 6.24 -23.17 19.53
N MET A 85 7.46 -23.34 20.05
CA MET A 85 8.37 -22.25 20.37
C MET A 85 8.81 -21.45 19.12
N PRO A 86 9.27 -22.07 18.01
CA PRO A 86 9.58 -21.35 16.78
C PRO A 86 8.36 -20.61 16.20
N THR A 87 7.17 -21.19 16.32
CA THR A 87 5.94 -20.60 15.82
C THR A 87 5.56 -19.35 16.62
N VAL A 88 5.61 -19.41 17.94
CA VAL A 88 5.35 -18.27 18.82
C VAL A 88 6.33 -17.13 18.54
N GLN A 89 7.62 -17.42 18.42
CA GLN A 89 8.63 -16.42 18.05
C GLN A 89 8.33 -15.78 16.69
N ALA A 90 7.96 -16.57 15.69
CA ALA A 90 7.62 -16.06 14.35
C ALA A 90 6.38 -15.14 14.36
N VAL A 91 5.35 -15.48 15.17
CA VAL A 91 4.16 -14.63 15.35
C VAL A 91 4.52 -13.29 15.99
N PHE A 92 5.29 -13.31 17.09
CA PHE A 92 5.71 -12.07 17.75
C PHE A 92 6.58 -11.21 16.83
N ASN A 93 7.55 -11.79 16.13
CA ASN A 93 8.38 -11.06 15.18
C ASN A 93 7.54 -10.40 14.06
N ARG A 94 6.49 -11.09 13.57
CA ARG A 94 5.61 -10.55 12.55
C ARG A 94 4.73 -9.40 13.07
N LEU A 95 4.27 -9.48 14.32
CA LEU A 95 3.50 -8.42 14.97
C LEU A 95 4.35 -7.19 15.29
N ASP A 96 5.65 -7.37 15.52
CA ASP A 96 6.60 -6.29 15.81
C ASP A 96 7.08 -5.54 14.56
N GLN A 97 6.88 -6.11 13.36
CA GLN A 97 7.25 -5.42 12.13
C GLN A 97 6.26 -4.28 11.84
N PRO A 98 6.75 -3.04 11.72
CA PRO A 98 5.92 -1.93 11.30
C PRO A 98 5.35 -2.16 9.90
N MET A 99 4.10 -1.81 9.70
CA MET A 99 3.41 -1.92 8.42
C MET A 99 3.22 -0.53 7.81
N ALA A 100 3.65 -0.34 6.58
CA ALA A 100 3.40 0.90 5.85
C ALA A 100 1.90 1.02 5.51
N LEU A 101 1.31 2.17 5.84
CA LEU A 101 -0.07 2.50 5.51
C LEU A 101 -0.16 3.12 4.11
N GLY A 102 -1.35 3.05 3.52
CA GLY A 102 -1.63 3.57 2.18
C GLY A 102 -1.48 2.54 1.07
N TYR A 103 -2.20 2.79 -0.05
CA TYR A 103 -2.18 1.94 -1.23
C TYR A 103 -2.52 2.67 -2.53
N SER A 104 -2.69 3.99 -2.48
CA SER A 104 -3.03 4.82 -3.63
C SER A 104 -2.34 6.18 -3.53
N THR A 105 -1.44 6.46 -4.47
CA THR A 105 -0.67 7.69 -4.50
C THR A 105 -0.53 8.23 -5.93
N ALA A 106 -0.11 9.48 -6.04
CA ALA A 106 0.30 10.08 -7.31
C ALA A 106 1.57 10.90 -7.12
N GLY A 107 2.41 10.97 -8.15
CA GLY A 107 3.67 11.66 -8.07
C GLY A 107 4.45 11.68 -9.37
N THR A 108 5.74 11.94 -9.27
CA THR A 108 6.66 12.05 -10.41
C THR A 108 7.76 11.01 -10.33
N ILE A 109 8.04 10.31 -11.41
CA ILE A 109 9.14 9.35 -11.51
C ILE A 109 10.47 10.10 -11.39
N VAL A 110 11.31 9.71 -10.44
CA VAL A 110 12.65 10.30 -10.23
C VAL A 110 13.79 9.34 -10.57
N ALA A 111 13.53 8.02 -10.58
CA ALA A 111 14.48 7.03 -11.06
C ALA A 111 13.76 5.81 -11.63
N LEU A 112 14.42 5.09 -12.52
CA LEU A 112 13.93 3.87 -13.16
C LEU A 112 14.91 2.73 -12.95
N GLY A 113 14.39 1.57 -12.60
CA GLY A 113 15.12 0.32 -12.73
C GLY A 113 15.22 -0.13 -14.19
N LYS A 114 15.90 -1.26 -14.44
CA LYS A 114 15.96 -1.85 -15.79
C LYS A 114 14.56 -2.28 -16.26
N ASN A 115 14.38 -2.39 -17.58
CA ASN A 115 13.14 -2.90 -18.23
C ASN A 115 11.84 -2.13 -17.90
N MET A 116 11.95 -0.80 -17.79
CA MET A 116 10.82 0.12 -17.60
C MET A 116 10.38 0.79 -18.90
N GLN A 117 10.19 -0.02 -19.99
CA GLN A 117 9.73 0.53 -21.28
C GLN A 117 8.37 1.24 -21.14
N GLY A 118 8.24 2.40 -21.80
CA GLY A 118 7.04 3.23 -21.76
C GLY A 118 7.00 4.24 -20.63
N PHE A 119 7.99 4.23 -19.73
CA PHE A 119 8.15 5.21 -18.66
C PHE A 119 9.45 5.99 -18.78
N LYS A 120 9.47 7.23 -18.27
CA LYS A 120 10.66 8.10 -18.23
C LYS A 120 10.73 8.91 -16.95
N VAL A 121 11.95 9.28 -16.56
CA VAL A 121 12.17 10.20 -15.43
C VAL A 121 11.50 11.54 -15.75
N GLY A 122 10.88 12.15 -14.74
CA GLY A 122 10.06 13.36 -14.86
C GLY A 122 8.61 13.10 -15.27
N GLN A 123 8.21 11.87 -15.56
CA GLN A 123 6.84 11.54 -15.92
C GLN A 123 5.93 11.52 -14.69
N ARG A 124 4.77 12.15 -14.81
CA ARG A 124 3.70 12.14 -13.81
C ARG A 124 2.94 10.83 -13.89
N VAL A 125 2.69 10.19 -12.74
CA VAL A 125 2.05 8.87 -12.66
C VAL A 125 1.11 8.78 -11.46
N ALA A 126 0.06 7.96 -11.59
CA ALA A 126 -0.67 7.40 -10.45
C ALA A 126 -0.10 6.03 -10.13
N CYS A 127 -0.11 5.69 -8.85
CA CYS A 127 0.47 4.48 -8.29
C CYS A 127 -0.57 3.74 -7.47
N ALA A 128 -0.57 2.42 -7.55
CA ALA A 128 -1.47 1.54 -6.83
C ALA A 128 -0.71 0.46 -6.05
N GLY A 129 -1.39 -0.09 -5.06
CA GLY A 129 -0.98 -1.32 -4.37
C GLY A 129 -0.51 -1.12 -2.94
N SER A 130 -1.05 -1.95 -2.04
CA SER A 130 -0.62 -2.04 -0.65
C SER A 130 0.85 -2.47 -0.57
N GLY A 131 1.64 -1.76 0.24
CA GLY A 131 3.09 -1.96 0.35
C GLY A 131 3.92 -1.32 -0.80
N TYR A 132 3.28 -0.73 -1.81
CA TYR A 132 3.94 -0.05 -2.93
C TYR A 132 3.59 1.43 -3.03
N ALA A 133 2.30 1.77 -2.99
CA ALA A 133 1.82 3.15 -3.06
C ALA A 133 1.40 3.62 -1.65
N THR A 134 2.38 3.72 -0.77
CA THR A 134 2.21 3.99 0.67
C THR A 134 2.30 5.49 0.98
N HIS A 135 1.87 5.88 2.19
CA HIS A 135 2.07 7.24 2.70
C HIS A 135 3.54 7.46 3.06
N ALA A 136 4.33 7.80 2.06
CA ALA A 136 5.76 8.04 2.15
C ALA A 136 6.17 9.14 1.14
N GLU A 137 7.29 9.79 1.34
CA GLU A 137 7.79 10.79 0.38
C GLU A 137 8.25 10.17 -0.94
N TYR A 138 8.71 8.90 -0.89
CA TYR A 138 9.12 8.15 -2.08
C TYR A 138 8.59 6.73 -2.02
N ASN A 139 8.11 6.24 -3.17
CA ASN A 139 7.63 4.87 -3.32
C ASN A 139 8.35 4.16 -4.47
N VAL A 140 8.78 2.91 -4.25
CA VAL A 140 9.21 2.02 -5.32
C VAL A 140 8.02 1.20 -5.79
N VAL A 141 7.61 1.42 -7.04
CA VAL A 141 6.37 0.87 -7.59
C VAL A 141 6.66 0.03 -8.83
N PRO A 142 6.15 -1.22 -8.91
CA PRO A 142 6.25 -2.06 -10.09
C PRO A 142 5.53 -1.45 -11.29
N ARG A 143 6.01 -1.73 -12.50
CA ARG A 143 5.47 -1.22 -13.75
C ARG A 143 3.96 -1.42 -13.92
N ASN A 144 3.44 -2.58 -13.54
CA ASN A 144 2.02 -2.93 -13.64
C ASN A 144 1.10 -2.23 -12.64
N LEU A 145 1.68 -1.53 -11.68
CA LEU A 145 0.97 -0.70 -10.68
C LEU A 145 1.15 0.80 -10.92
N LEU A 146 1.68 1.18 -12.07
CA LEU A 146 1.87 2.56 -12.52
C LEU A 146 1.01 2.86 -13.74
N THR A 147 0.42 4.06 -13.76
CA THR A 147 -0.25 4.59 -14.96
C THR A 147 0.16 6.05 -15.20
N PRO A 148 0.48 6.42 -16.46
CA PRO A 148 0.79 7.81 -16.80
C PRO A 148 -0.42 8.73 -16.58
N LEU A 149 -0.16 9.94 -16.09
CA LEU A 149 -1.21 10.95 -15.92
C LEU A 149 -1.32 11.86 -17.15
N PRO A 150 -2.54 12.17 -17.60
CA PRO A 150 -2.80 13.25 -18.54
C PRO A 150 -2.34 14.59 -17.97
N LYS A 151 -2.00 15.55 -18.87
CA LYS A 151 -1.48 16.86 -18.44
C LYS A 151 -2.46 17.68 -17.60
N ASN A 152 -3.75 17.51 -17.85
CA ASN A 152 -4.85 18.23 -17.20
C ASN A 152 -5.36 17.60 -15.90
N VAL A 153 -4.76 16.51 -15.43
CA VAL A 153 -5.13 15.87 -14.16
C VAL A 153 -4.11 16.28 -13.09
N ASP A 154 -4.55 16.84 -11.98
CA ASP A 154 -3.70 17.15 -10.82
C ASP A 154 -3.34 15.87 -10.03
N PHE A 155 -2.40 15.98 -9.08
CA PHE A 155 -1.96 14.83 -8.31
C PHE A 155 -2.97 14.41 -7.24
N GLU A 156 -3.72 15.35 -6.69
CA GLU A 156 -4.75 15.11 -5.70
C GLU A 156 -5.87 14.26 -6.30
N SER A 157 -6.39 14.65 -7.47
CA SER A 157 -7.37 13.85 -8.23
C SER A 157 -6.80 12.50 -8.64
N ALA A 158 -5.55 12.46 -9.09
CA ALA A 158 -4.88 11.22 -9.51
C ALA A 158 -4.65 10.24 -8.36
N ALA A 159 -4.52 10.70 -7.12
CA ALA A 159 -4.40 9.82 -5.95
C ALA A 159 -5.64 8.95 -5.72
N PHE A 160 -6.80 9.29 -6.29
CA PHE A 160 -8.02 8.47 -6.27
C PHE A 160 -8.04 7.34 -7.31
N THR A 161 -7.05 7.23 -8.18
CA THR A 161 -7.05 6.29 -9.31
C THR A 161 -7.29 4.84 -8.87
N THR A 162 -6.71 4.38 -7.78
CA THR A 162 -6.91 3.01 -7.29
C THR A 162 -8.35 2.77 -6.86
N LEU A 163 -8.96 3.69 -6.11
CA LEU A 163 -10.36 3.58 -5.71
C LEU A 163 -11.30 3.69 -6.91
N GLY A 164 -11.00 4.61 -7.83
CA GLY A 164 -11.75 4.75 -9.09
C GLY A 164 -11.71 3.47 -9.93
N ALA A 165 -10.56 2.80 -10.00
CA ALA A 165 -10.44 1.51 -10.69
C ALA A 165 -11.25 0.40 -10.02
N ILE A 166 -11.28 0.34 -8.67
CA ILE A 166 -12.09 -0.61 -7.91
C ILE A 166 -13.58 -0.34 -8.14
N ALA A 167 -14.01 0.93 -8.04
CA ALA A 167 -15.41 1.32 -8.28
C ALA A 167 -15.85 1.00 -9.72
N LEU A 168 -15.02 1.33 -10.70
CA LEU A 168 -15.31 1.02 -12.12
C LEU A 168 -15.36 -0.48 -12.37
N HIS A 169 -14.52 -1.27 -11.70
CA HIS A 169 -14.57 -2.73 -11.78
C HIS A 169 -15.91 -3.27 -11.25
N GLY A 170 -16.34 -2.82 -10.07
CA GLY A 170 -17.65 -3.20 -9.52
C GLY A 170 -18.82 -2.80 -10.45
N PHE A 171 -18.77 -1.60 -10.99
CA PHE A 171 -19.77 -1.12 -11.96
C PHE A 171 -19.82 -2.01 -13.22
N ARG A 172 -18.66 -2.39 -13.77
CA ARG A 172 -18.59 -3.28 -14.93
C ARG A 172 -19.11 -4.69 -14.64
N LEU A 173 -18.88 -5.21 -13.44
CA LEU A 173 -19.41 -6.53 -13.04
C LEU A 173 -20.93 -6.53 -12.88
N ALA A 174 -21.54 -5.39 -12.58
CA ALA A 174 -22.98 -5.23 -12.52
C ALA A 174 -23.65 -5.16 -13.92
N GLU A 175 -22.86 -4.96 -14.99
CA GLU A 175 -23.31 -4.89 -16.39
C GLU A 175 -24.54 -3.97 -16.61
N PRO A 176 -24.56 -2.74 -16.05
CA PRO A 176 -25.72 -1.88 -16.16
C PRO A 176 -25.99 -1.49 -17.59
N GLN A 177 -27.28 -1.49 -17.97
CA GLN A 177 -27.76 -1.18 -19.31
C GLN A 177 -28.23 0.28 -19.38
N LEU A 178 -28.32 0.79 -20.61
CA LEU A 178 -28.80 2.14 -20.86
C LEU A 178 -30.25 2.29 -20.35
N GLY A 179 -30.52 3.31 -19.53
CA GLY A 179 -31.86 3.56 -18.98
C GLY A 179 -32.16 2.86 -17.67
N GLU A 180 -31.24 2.04 -17.13
CA GLU A 180 -31.39 1.46 -15.79
C GLU A 180 -31.05 2.45 -14.67
N ASN A 181 -31.70 2.28 -13.53
CA ASN A 181 -31.40 3.01 -12.30
C ASN A 181 -30.47 2.17 -11.43
N VAL A 182 -29.32 2.74 -11.05
CA VAL A 182 -28.34 2.08 -10.20
C VAL A 182 -28.40 2.68 -8.80
N ALA A 183 -28.63 1.86 -7.78
CA ALA A 183 -28.53 2.24 -6.38
C ALA A 183 -27.20 1.75 -5.79
N ILE A 184 -26.45 2.66 -5.15
CA ILE A 184 -25.20 2.35 -4.44
C ILE A 184 -25.49 2.42 -2.96
N ILE A 185 -25.25 1.31 -2.23
CA ILE A 185 -25.48 1.18 -0.78
C ILE A 185 -24.13 0.93 -0.11
N GLY A 186 -23.77 1.78 0.89
CA GLY A 186 -22.50 1.64 1.61
C GLY A 186 -22.08 2.91 2.32
#